data_1e1b050cb418563682f4d602e2e6c2a8
#
_entry.id   1e1b050cb418563682f4d602e2e6c2a8
#
_cell.length_a   1.000
_cell.length_b   1.000
_cell.length_c   1.000
_cell.angle_alpha   90.00
_cell.angle_beta   90.00
_cell.angle_gamma   90.00
#
_symmetry.space_group_name_H-M   'P 1'
#
loop_
_entity.id
_entity.type
_entity.pdbx_description
1 polymer ?
#
loop_
_entity_poly.entity_id
_entity_poly.type
_entity_poly.pdbx_seq_one_letter_code
_entity_poly.pdbx_strand_id
1 'polypeptide(L)'
;MRPPSLYNHVKGIGDLRAAVALSGIAALGDRMTRAAVGRAGEEALFAIARAYREFAREFPGRYIASIRWMVPGDPQHDAQVGRALEVVTQVLVSYGLHGHTALHATRVLRSGLHGFVSLEDMGGFALELDQDASFAWFLEAFSAFCLVSSSESSSPSRRNEAPQME
;
A
#
# COMPACT_ATOMS: atom_id res chain seq x y z
N MET A 1 -22.29 27.35 25.98
CA MET A 1 -22.09 25.88 26.02
C MET A 1 -20.59 25.61 26.02
N ARG A 2 -20.03 25.00 27.08
CA ARG A 2 -18.62 24.53 27.06
C ARG A 2 -18.57 23.26 26.20
N PRO A 3 -17.65 23.15 25.22
CA PRO A 3 -17.51 21.91 24.48
C PRO A 3 -17.16 20.77 25.44
N PRO A 4 -17.77 19.58 25.31
CA PRO A 4 -17.41 18.44 26.14
C PRO A 4 -15.91 18.18 25.93
N SER A 5 -15.20 18.06 27.04
CA SER A 5 -13.74 17.97 27.08
C SER A 5 -13.28 16.75 26.32
N LEU A 6 -12.60 16.97 25.20
CA LEU A 6 -11.88 15.95 24.43
C LEU A 6 -10.87 15.18 25.33
N TYR A 7 -10.43 15.83 26.41
CA TYR A 7 -9.48 15.32 27.40
C TYR A 7 -10.00 14.14 28.24
N ASN A 8 -11.30 13.83 28.20
CA ASN A 8 -11.83 12.67 28.93
C ASN A 8 -11.58 11.33 28.22
N HIS A 9 -11.16 11.36 26.94
CA HIS A 9 -10.95 10.16 26.13
C HIS A 9 -9.49 10.00 25.65
N VAL A 10 -8.63 11.00 25.86
CA VAL A 10 -7.26 11.02 25.34
C VAL A 10 -6.33 11.48 26.46
N LYS A 11 -5.41 10.59 26.89
CA LYS A 11 -4.49 10.87 27.99
C LYS A 11 -3.37 11.88 27.64
N GLY A 12 -3.28 12.24 26.34
CA GLY A 12 -2.29 13.21 25.87
C GLY A 12 -2.21 13.27 24.33
N ILE A 13 -1.30 14.10 23.85
CA ILE A 13 -1.09 14.32 22.40
C ILE A 13 -0.62 13.04 21.70
N GLY A 14 0.08 12.14 22.39
CA GLY A 14 0.52 10.83 21.88
C GLY A 14 -0.68 9.95 21.53
N ASP A 15 -1.63 9.81 22.46
CA ASP A 15 -2.84 9.00 22.25
C ASP A 15 -3.72 9.58 21.12
N LEU A 16 -3.81 10.92 21.04
CA LEU A 16 -4.52 11.57 19.95
C LEU A 16 -3.87 11.25 18.60
N ARG A 17 -2.56 11.34 18.50
CA ARG A 17 -1.81 11.00 17.28
C ARG A 17 -2.01 9.53 16.88
N ALA A 18 -1.93 8.61 17.84
CA ALA A 18 -2.18 7.19 17.62
C ALA A 18 -3.62 6.93 17.12
N ALA A 19 -4.62 7.58 17.73
CA ALA A 19 -6.01 7.45 17.30
C ALA A 19 -6.25 7.99 15.87
N VAL A 20 -5.63 9.12 15.52
CA VAL A 20 -5.69 9.68 14.15
C VAL A 20 -5.01 8.75 13.16
N ALA A 21 -3.84 8.20 13.50
CA ALA A 21 -3.12 7.24 12.68
C ALA A 21 -3.96 5.97 12.43
N LEU A 22 -4.52 5.39 13.48
CA LEU A 22 -5.40 4.22 13.40
C LEU A 22 -6.61 4.48 12.49
N SER A 23 -7.28 5.62 12.69
CA SER A 23 -8.39 6.05 11.82
C SER A 23 -7.98 6.26 10.37
N GLY A 24 -6.77 6.77 10.13
CA GLY A 24 -6.21 6.95 8.79
C GLY A 24 -5.96 5.64 8.08
N ILE A 25 -5.31 4.67 8.74
CA ILE A 25 -5.02 3.33 8.20
C ILE A 25 -6.33 2.60 7.88
N ALA A 26 -7.29 2.62 8.81
CA ALA A 26 -8.59 1.97 8.62
C ALA A 26 -9.32 2.54 7.39
N ALA A 27 -9.40 3.87 7.28
CA ALA A 27 -10.09 4.52 6.16
C ALA A 27 -9.41 4.27 4.80
N LEU A 28 -8.07 4.26 4.77
CA LEU A 28 -7.30 3.91 3.57
C LEU A 28 -7.54 2.44 3.17
N GLY A 29 -7.45 1.52 4.12
CA GLY A 29 -7.71 0.09 3.89
C GLY A 29 -9.12 -0.16 3.36
N ASP A 30 -10.14 0.45 3.98
CA ASP A 30 -11.53 0.34 3.55
C ASP A 30 -11.74 0.91 2.14
N ARG A 31 -11.08 2.02 1.79
CA ARG A 31 -11.16 2.62 0.45
C ARG A 31 -10.54 1.72 -0.61
N MET A 32 -9.36 1.16 -0.34
CA MET A 32 -8.71 0.19 -1.23
C MET A 32 -9.53 -1.09 -1.39
N THR A 33 -10.08 -1.63 -0.30
CA THR A 33 -10.94 -2.81 -0.33
C THR A 33 -12.16 -2.59 -1.23
N ARG A 34 -12.87 -1.46 -1.06
CA ARG A 34 -14.02 -1.13 -1.93
C ARG A 34 -13.61 -0.98 -3.39
N ALA A 35 -12.45 -0.42 -3.67
CA ALA A 35 -11.94 -0.28 -5.02
C ALA A 35 -11.61 -1.62 -5.68
N ALA A 36 -11.19 -2.63 -4.91
CA ALA A 36 -10.86 -3.96 -5.41
C ALA A 36 -12.08 -4.86 -5.67
N VAL A 37 -13.24 -4.57 -5.04
CA VAL A 37 -14.43 -5.41 -5.15
C VAL A 37 -14.85 -5.61 -6.61
N GLY A 38 -15.02 -6.87 -7.01
CA GLY A 38 -15.43 -7.24 -8.36
C GLY A 38 -14.34 -7.11 -9.44
N ARG A 39 -13.09 -6.83 -9.05
CA ARG A 39 -11.94 -6.68 -9.94
C ARG A 39 -10.85 -7.70 -9.64
N ALA A 40 -10.02 -8.00 -10.64
CA ALA A 40 -8.86 -8.88 -10.49
C ALA A 40 -7.69 -8.36 -11.36
N GLY A 41 -6.48 -8.88 -11.12
CA GLY A 41 -5.29 -8.57 -11.92
C GLY A 41 -5.02 -7.06 -12.01
N GLU A 42 -4.73 -6.61 -13.22
CA GLU A 42 -4.37 -5.21 -13.51
C GLU A 42 -5.48 -4.22 -13.15
N GLU A 43 -6.73 -4.56 -13.41
CA GLU A 43 -7.87 -3.69 -13.08
C GLU A 43 -7.95 -3.44 -11.57
N ALA A 44 -7.80 -4.50 -10.76
CA ALA A 44 -7.78 -4.38 -9.31
C ALA A 44 -6.57 -3.59 -8.82
N LEU A 45 -5.38 -3.86 -9.36
CA LEU A 45 -4.15 -3.14 -9.02
C LEU A 45 -4.30 -1.63 -9.26
N PHE A 46 -4.79 -1.26 -10.43
CA PHE A 46 -4.97 0.15 -10.79
C PHE A 46 -6.05 0.82 -9.93
N ALA A 47 -7.12 0.10 -9.62
CA ALA A 47 -8.20 0.61 -8.78
C ALA A 47 -7.71 0.89 -7.35
N ILE A 48 -6.97 -0.04 -6.70
CA ILE A 48 -6.44 0.17 -5.35
C ILE A 48 -5.38 1.28 -5.31
N ALA A 49 -4.53 1.38 -6.34
CA ALA A 49 -3.51 2.41 -6.42
C ALA A 49 -4.11 3.82 -6.60
N ARG A 50 -5.13 3.96 -7.45
CA ARG A 50 -5.88 5.21 -7.59
C ARG A 50 -6.58 5.58 -6.29
N ALA A 51 -7.25 4.63 -5.63
CA ALA A 51 -7.91 4.85 -4.35
C ALA A 51 -6.92 5.30 -3.24
N TYR A 52 -5.69 4.76 -3.25
CA TYR A 52 -4.61 5.18 -2.37
C TYR A 52 -4.20 6.64 -2.62
N ARG A 53 -3.93 7.01 -3.89
CA ARG A 53 -3.54 8.37 -4.29
C ARG A 53 -4.64 9.39 -3.97
N GLU A 54 -5.89 9.07 -4.30
CA GLU A 54 -7.05 9.91 -4.01
C GLU A 54 -7.22 10.12 -2.49
N PHE A 55 -7.03 9.08 -1.68
CA PHE A 55 -7.09 9.21 -0.23
C PHE A 55 -6.02 10.16 0.31
N ALA A 56 -4.78 10.06 -0.20
CA ALA A 56 -3.71 10.94 0.22
C ALA A 56 -3.98 12.41 -0.17
N ARG A 57 -4.54 12.66 -1.37
CA ARG A 57 -4.93 14.00 -1.86
C ARG A 57 -6.11 14.59 -1.07
N GLU A 58 -7.11 13.80 -0.78
CA GLU A 58 -8.34 14.24 -0.08
C GLU A 58 -8.12 14.44 1.41
N PHE A 59 -7.30 13.60 2.04
CA PHE A 59 -7.04 13.60 3.48
C PHE A 59 -5.55 13.61 3.83
N PRO A 60 -4.76 14.62 3.40
CA PRO A 60 -3.30 14.60 3.55
C PRO A 60 -2.87 14.48 5.02
N GLY A 61 -3.55 15.14 5.94
CA GLY A 61 -3.25 15.05 7.37
C GLY A 61 -3.46 13.65 7.94
N ARG A 62 -4.55 12.95 7.55
CA ARG A 62 -4.81 11.56 8.00
C ARG A 62 -3.84 10.58 7.35
N TYR A 63 -3.50 10.81 6.08
CA TYR A 63 -2.53 10.01 5.36
C TYR A 63 -1.15 10.10 6.03
N ILE A 64 -0.64 11.30 6.29
CA ILE A 64 0.64 11.50 6.98
C ILE A 64 0.61 10.92 8.39
N ALA A 65 -0.49 11.09 9.12
CA ALA A 65 -0.65 10.51 10.45
C ALA A 65 -0.52 8.97 10.42
N SER A 66 -1.16 8.32 9.45
CA SER A 66 -1.13 6.86 9.28
C SER A 66 0.27 6.31 8.99
N ILE A 67 1.20 7.15 8.54
CA ILE A 67 2.59 6.75 8.27
C ILE A 67 3.52 7.10 9.42
N ARG A 68 3.36 8.31 10.00
CA ARG A 68 4.30 8.85 11.00
C ARG A 68 4.05 8.37 12.42
N TRP A 69 2.80 8.08 12.76
CA TRP A 69 2.39 7.83 14.15
C TRP A 69 1.84 6.42 14.36
N MET A 70 2.31 5.49 13.55
CA MET A 70 2.08 4.07 13.80
C MET A 70 2.71 3.67 15.15
N VAL A 71 1.99 2.82 15.88
CA VAL A 71 2.47 2.24 17.14
C VAL A 71 2.72 0.75 16.90
N PRO A 72 3.96 0.35 16.56
CA PRO A 72 4.30 -1.06 16.36
C PRO A 72 4.03 -1.86 17.63
N GLY A 73 3.41 -3.04 17.47
CA GLY A 73 3.05 -3.92 18.59
C GLY A 73 1.74 -3.54 19.29
N ASP A 74 1.05 -2.48 18.88
CA ASP A 74 -0.33 -2.22 19.29
C ASP A 74 -1.28 -3.12 18.47
N PRO A 75 -2.06 -4.01 19.13
CA PRO A 75 -2.89 -4.98 18.41
C PRO A 75 -3.92 -4.35 17.47
N GLN A 76 -4.43 -3.17 17.77
CA GLN A 76 -5.40 -2.48 16.92
C GLN A 76 -4.71 -1.91 15.67
N HIS A 77 -3.52 -1.31 15.81
CA HIS A 77 -2.72 -0.86 14.69
C HIS A 77 -2.31 -2.01 13.78
N ASP A 78 -1.76 -3.07 14.37
CA ASP A 78 -1.29 -4.24 13.63
C ASP A 78 -2.44 -4.91 12.85
N ALA A 79 -3.64 -4.99 13.44
CA ALA A 79 -4.83 -5.52 12.78
C ALA A 79 -5.29 -4.63 11.60
N GLN A 80 -5.23 -3.30 11.70
CA GLN A 80 -5.60 -2.41 10.59
C GLN A 80 -4.56 -2.44 9.47
N VAL A 81 -3.27 -2.45 9.82
CA VAL A 81 -2.18 -2.62 8.84
C VAL A 81 -2.33 -3.95 8.12
N GLY A 82 -2.58 -5.04 8.86
CA GLY A 82 -2.80 -6.38 8.29
C GLY A 82 -3.93 -6.36 7.25
N ARG A 83 -5.08 -5.77 7.57
CA ARG A 83 -6.22 -5.64 6.64
C ARG A 83 -5.89 -4.84 5.39
N ALA A 84 -5.20 -3.71 5.55
CA ALA A 84 -4.78 -2.90 4.40
C ALA A 84 -3.76 -3.61 3.50
N LEU A 85 -2.85 -4.41 4.09
CA LEU A 85 -1.89 -5.22 3.35
C LEU A 85 -2.55 -6.44 2.68
N GLU A 86 -3.57 -7.02 3.31
CA GLU A 86 -4.26 -8.20 2.78
C GLU A 86 -4.91 -7.91 1.43
N VAL A 87 -5.61 -6.79 1.25
CA VAL A 87 -6.21 -6.43 -0.03
C VAL A 87 -5.16 -6.31 -1.14
N VAL A 88 -4.02 -5.72 -0.85
CA VAL A 88 -2.90 -5.62 -1.80
C VAL A 88 -2.35 -7.00 -2.13
N THR A 89 -2.12 -7.82 -1.10
CA THR A 89 -1.58 -9.18 -1.27
C THR A 89 -2.52 -10.05 -2.11
N GLN A 90 -3.84 -9.98 -1.90
CA GLN A 90 -4.82 -10.73 -2.69
C GLN A 90 -4.82 -10.29 -4.17
N VAL A 91 -4.67 -9.00 -4.45
CA VAL A 91 -4.50 -8.53 -5.83
C VAL A 91 -3.21 -9.10 -6.44
N LEU A 92 -2.09 -9.14 -5.71
CA LEU A 92 -0.83 -9.70 -6.19
C LEU A 92 -0.89 -11.23 -6.38
N VAL A 93 -1.65 -11.92 -5.55
CA VAL A 93 -1.95 -13.36 -5.74
C VAL A 93 -2.65 -13.61 -7.09
N SER A 94 -3.51 -12.72 -7.54
CA SER A 94 -4.14 -12.82 -8.87
C SER A 94 -3.17 -12.66 -10.06
N TYR A 95 -1.98 -12.10 -9.82
CA TYR A 95 -0.84 -12.13 -10.75
C TYR A 95 0.00 -13.41 -10.67
N GLY A 96 -0.31 -14.34 -9.77
CA GLY A 96 0.48 -15.53 -9.51
C GLY A 96 1.66 -15.31 -8.56
N LEU A 97 1.73 -14.17 -7.88
CA LEU A 97 2.76 -13.90 -6.87
C LEU A 97 2.32 -14.44 -5.51
N HIS A 98 3.16 -15.28 -4.89
CA HIS A 98 2.85 -15.92 -3.62
C HIS A 98 3.98 -15.77 -2.60
N GLY A 99 3.69 -15.99 -1.32
CA GLY A 99 4.68 -16.04 -0.24
C GLY A 99 5.57 -14.80 -0.18
N HIS A 100 6.88 -14.98 -0.12
CA HIS A 100 7.85 -13.88 -0.01
C HIS A 100 7.84 -12.96 -1.23
N THR A 101 7.61 -13.50 -2.43
CA THR A 101 7.54 -12.69 -3.66
C THR A 101 6.38 -11.69 -3.61
N ALA A 102 5.19 -12.12 -3.16
CA ALA A 102 4.07 -11.21 -2.96
C ALA A 102 4.36 -10.13 -1.90
N LEU A 103 5.06 -10.49 -0.82
CA LEU A 103 5.47 -9.53 0.21
C LEU A 103 6.48 -8.50 -0.32
N HIS A 104 7.46 -8.94 -1.12
CA HIS A 104 8.40 -8.02 -1.78
C HIS A 104 7.67 -7.09 -2.75
N ALA A 105 6.79 -7.61 -3.59
CA ALA A 105 5.99 -6.82 -4.51
C ALA A 105 5.09 -5.81 -3.77
N THR A 106 4.46 -6.21 -2.65
CA THR A 106 3.69 -5.31 -1.79
C THR A 106 4.55 -4.14 -1.26
N ARG A 107 5.79 -4.42 -0.83
CA ARG A 107 6.73 -3.37 -0.36
C ARG A 107 7.11 -2.42 -1.47
N VAL A 108 7.42 -2.94 -2.66
CA VAL A 108 7.77 -2.13 -3.83
C VAL A 108 6.61 -1.23 -4.24
N LEU A 109 5.40 -1.80 -4.37
CA LEU A 109 4.20 -1.02 -4.68
C LEU A 109 3.95 0.08 -3.65
N ARG A 110 3.98 -0.26 -2.36
CA ARG A 110 3.78 0.72 -1.28
C ARG A 110 4.82 1.83 -1.33
N SER A 111 6.09 1.50 -1.57
CA SER A 111 7.17 2.48 -1.67
C SER A 111 6.97 3.42 -2.85
N GLY A 112 6.59 2.89 -4.01
CA GLY A 112 6.29 3.70 -5.20
C GLY A 112 5.07 4.60 -5.00
N LEU A 113 3.96 4.06 -4.50
CA LEU A 113 2.77 4.84 -4.19
C LEU A 113 3.05 5.96 -3.18
N HIS A 114 3.73 5.62 -2.07
CA HIS A 114 4.10 6.61 -1.05
C HIS A 114 5.03 7.68 -1.61
N GLY A 115 6.05 7.29 -2.35
CA GLY A 115 6.98 8.23 -2.99
C GLY A 115 6.26 9.17 -3.96
N PHE A 116 5.39 8.62 -4.81
CA PHE A 116 4.63 9.41 -5.78
C PHE A 116 3.73 10.45 -5.10
N VAL A 117 2.86 10.03 -4.17
CA VAL A 117 1.94 10.96 -3.50
C VAL A 117 2.66 11.96 -2.61
N SER A 118 3.81 11.60 -2.04
CA SER A 118 4.61 12.51 -1.22
C SER A 118 5.28 13.59 -2.07
N LEU A 119 5.82 13.25 -3.24
CA LEU A 119 6.36 14.22 -4.19
C LEU A 119 5.28 15.12 -4.76
N GLU A 120 4.11 14.57 -5.05
CA GLU A 120 2.95 15.33 -5.52
C GLU A 120 2.50 16.37 -4.48
N ASP A 121 2.32 15.96 -3.20
CA ASP A 121 1.92 16.83 -2.10
C ASP A 121 2.93 17.96 -1.82
N MET A 122 4.22 17.67 -1.97
CA MET A 122 5.31 18.65 -1.77
C MET A 122 5.59 19.54 -2.99
N GLY A 123 4.85 19.37 -4.10
CA GLY A 123 5.15 20.08 -5.34
C GLY A 123 6.47 19.64 -6.01
N GLY A 124 6.91 18.40 -5.73
CA GLY A 124 8.18 17.85 -6.23
C GLY A 124 8.19 17.54 -7.74
N PHE A 125 7.05 17.59 -8.41
CA PHE A 125 6.96 17.45 -9.87
C PHE A 125 7.01 18.83 -10.53
N ALA A 126 8.21 19.39 -10.66
CA ALA A 126 8.42 20.75 -11.15
C ALA A 126 8.27 20.92 -12.69
N LEU A 127 8.30 19.84 -13.45
CA LEU A 127 8.14 19.89 -14.91
C LEU A 127 6.66 19.94 -15.27
N GLU A 128 6.32 20.70 -16.34
CA GLU A 128 4.95 20.79 -16.89
C GLU A 128 4.59 19.51 -17.68
N LEU A 129 4.58 18.38 -16.97
CA LEU A 129 4.12 17.08 -17.50
C LEU A 129 2.87 16.66 -16.74
N ASP A 130 2.00 15.95 -17.43
CA ASP A 130 0.79 15.39 -16.84
C ASP A 130 1.16 14.35 -15.75
N GLN A 131 0.84 14.68 -14.50
CA GLN A 131 1.10 13.82 -13.34
C GLN A 131 0.22 12.56 -13.37
N ASP A 132 -0.98 12.62 -13.96
CA ASP A 132 -1.86 11.47 -14.09
C ASP A 132 -1.29 10.47 -15.11
N ALA A 133 -0.71 10.96 -16.21
CA ALA A 133 0.04 10.14 -17.15
C ALA A 133 1.27 9.49 -16.51
N SER A 134 2.02 10.25 -15.70
CA SER A 134 3.18 9.71 -14.97
C SER A 134 2.78 8.63 -13.96
N PHE A 135 1.65 8.81 -13.28
CA PHE A 135 1.11 7.80 -12.37
C PHE A 135 0.65 6.54 -13.10
N ALA A 136 0.00 6.69 -14.26
CA ALA A 136 -0.38 5.56 -15.10
C ALA A 136 0.86 4.77 -15.56
N TRP A 137 1.90 5.45 -16.01
CA TRP A 137 3.19 4.84 -16.37
C TRP A 137 3.80 4.02 -15.23
N PHE A 138 3.79 4.56 -14.02
CA PHE A 138 4.26 3.82 -12.83
C PHE A 138 3.46 2.53 -12.62
N LEU A 139 2.14 2.58 -12.75
CA LEU A 139 1.29 1.41 -12.55
C LEU A 139 1.48 0.35 -13.64
N GLU A 140 1.59 0.77 -14.91
CA GLU A 140 1.87 -0.10 -16.05
C GLU A 140 3.22 -0.82 -15.88
N ALA A 141 4.27 -0.08 -15.50
CA ALA A 141 5.59 -0.65 -15.25
C ALA A 141 5.55 -1.66 -14.10
N PHE A 142 4.82 -1.36 -13.01
CA PHE A 142 4.69 -2.28 -11.90
C PHE A 142 3.86 -3.53 -12.27
N SER A 143 2.79 -3.38 -13.05
CA SER A 143 2.00 -4.50 -13.57
C SER A 143 2.85 -5.44 -14.45
N ALA A 144 3.63 -4.87 -15.37
CA ALA A 144 4.56 -5.64 -16.20
C ALA A 144 5.60 -6.39 -15.36
N PHE A 145 6.18 -5.75 -14.35
CA PHE A 145 7.09 -6.39 -13.39
C PHE A 145 6.43 -7.60 -12.70
N CYS A 146 5.18 -7.48 -12.23
CA CYS A 146 4.46 -8.57 -11.60
C CYS A 146 4.29 -9.77 -12.53
N LEU A 147 3.95 -9.53 -13.81
CA LEU A 147 3.77 -10.58 -14.81
C LEU A 147 5.08 -11.33 -15.11
N VAL A 148 6.20 -10.62 -15.23
CA VAL A 148 7.52 -11.24 -15.44
C VAL A 148 7.92 -12.08 -14.22
N SER A 149 7.79 -11.54 -13.01
CA SER A 149 8.16 -12.22 -11.77
C SER A 149 7.33 -13.49 -11.51
N SER A 150 6.07 -13.53 -11.96
CA SER A 150 5.22 -14.72 -11.83
C SER A 150 5.66 -15.84 -12.77
N SER A 151 6.12 -15.52 -13.98
CA SER A 151 6.58 -16.50 -14.94
C SER A 151 7.89 -17.18 -14.50
N GLU A 152 8.79 -16.45 -13.86
CA GLU A 152 10.04 -17.00 -13.30
C GLU A 152 9.78 -17.94 -12.11
N SER A 153 8.81 -17.61 -11.27
CA SER A 153 8.45 -18.44 -10.12
C SER A 153 7.79 -19.78 -10.51
N SER A 154 7.25 -19.87 -11.72
CA SER A 154 6.60 -21.06 -12.26
C SER A 154 7.57 -22.00 -13.00
N SER A 155 8.81 -21.60 -13.24
CA SER A 155 9.84 -22.44 -13.86
C SER A 155 10.40 -23.44 -12.85
N PRO A 156 10.36 -24.79 -13.10
CA PRO A 156 10.91 -25.77 -12.18
C PRO A 156 12.43 -25.51 -12.03
N SER A 157 12.86 -25.33 -10.78
CA SER A 157 14.27 -25.25 -10.40
C SER A 157 15.03 -26.38 -11.09
N ARG A 158 15.94 -26.03 -12.01
CA ARG A 158 16.94 -26.98 -12.49
C ARG A 158 17.70 -27.49 -11.27
N ARG A 159 17.35 -28.70 -10.81
CA ARG A 159 18.14 -29.42 -9.83
C ARG A 159 19.58 -29.44 -10.36
N ASN A 160 20.46 -28.86 -9.59
CA ASN A 160 21.89 -28.96 -9.77
C ASN A 160 22.27 -30.42 -9.51
N GLU A 161 22.24 -31.26 -10.55
CA GLU A 161 22.86 -32.58 -10.50
C GLU A 161 24.37 -32.35 -10.38
N ALA A 162 24.88 -32.48 -9.16
CA ALA A 162 26.30 -32.59 -8.92
C ALA A 162 26.82 -33.81 -9.68
N PRO A 163 27.91 -33.72 -10.46
CA PRO A 163 28.51 -34.88 -11.08
C PRO A 163 29.08 -35.78 -9.98
N GLN A 164 28.59 -37.00 -9.93
CA GLN A 164 29.23 -38.07 -9.16
C GLN A 164 30.54 -38.36 -9.86
N MET A 165 31.64 -38.00 -9.20
CA MET A 165 32.98 -38.47 -9.57
C MET A 165 33.16 -39.88 -9.02
N GLU A 166 33.32 -40.87 -9.91
CA GLU A 166 33.92 -42.16 -9.63
C GLU A 166 35.42 -42.03 -9.38
#